data_ec940ec52669b9b172bd9253dfa50c8a
#
_entry.id   ec940ec52669b9b172bd9253dfa50c8a
#
_cell.length_a   1.000
_cell.length_b   1.000
_cell.length_c   1.000
_cell.angle_alpha   90.00
_cell.angle_beta   90.00
_cell.angle_gamma   90.00
#
_symmetry.space_group_name_H-M   'P 1'
#
loop_
_entity.id
_entity.type
_entity.pdbx_description
1 polymer ?
#
loop_
_entity_poly.entity_id
_entity_poly.type
_entity_poly.pdbx_seq_one_letter_code
_entity_poly.pdbx_strand_id
1 'polypeptide(L)'
;MWWSLVEQIFPYAIAYTVPLLITALGGLYSERSGVVNIGLEGLMIVGFFTSAFVISRLESMLPGTAIWLGLLLAMIAGALFSLLHAFACVTLNANQVISGTAINMLAGALTVYLARHMTGSGNILIMNGLIRRNIPVLSQIPIIGRLFFTQTYATTWVVLAILLVSWFLLYKTPFGLRLRACGETPQAADAAGINVYRMRYLAVLIS
;
A
#
# COMPACT_ATOMS: atom_id res chain seq x y z
N MET A 1 -28.49 17.59 -15.46
CA MET A 1 -28.42 17.59 -13.98
C MET A 1 -27.78 16.30 -13.43
N TRP A 2 -28.32 15.10 -13.67
CA TRP A 2 -27.71 13.84 -13.15
C TRP A 2 -26.31 13.56 -13.70
N TRP A 3 -26.08 13.79 -14.98
CA TRP A 3 -24.77 13.55 -15.61
C TRP A 3 -23.67 14.44 -15.02
N SER A 4 -23.94 15.71 -14.77
CA SER A 4 -22.98 16.62 -14.17
C SER A 4 -22.63 16.24 -12.73
N LEU A 5 -23.57 15.66 -11.97
CA LEU A 5 -23.28 15.09 -10.64
C LEU A 5 -22.36 13.87 -10.73
N VAL A 6 -22.60 12.99 -11.69
CA VAL A 6 -21.71 11.83 -11.90
C VAL A 6 -20.30 12.26 -12.26
N GLU A 7 -20.14 13.22 -13.20
CA GLU A 7 -18.83 13.78 -13.58
C GLU A 7 -18.08 14.41 -12.38
N GLN A 8 -18.80 14.99 -11.43
CA GLN A 8 -18.21 15.59 -10.24
C GLN A 8 -17.82 14.54 -9.18
N ILE A 9 -18.65 13.54 -8.95
CA ILE A 9 -18.45 12.53 -7.88
C ILE A 9 -17.42 11.47 -8.29
N PHE A 10 -17.38 11.08 -9.57
CA PHE A 10 -16.60 9.95 -10.04
C PHE A 10 -15.07 10.06 -9.81
N PRO A 11 -14.42 11.23 -10.02
CA PRO A 11 -13.00 11.39 -9.70
C PRO A 11 -12.69 11.20 -8.20
N TYR A 12 -13.61 11.58 -7.32
CA TYR A 12 -13.46 11.32 -5.88
C TYR A 12 -13.62 9.83 -5.55
N ALA A 13 -14.59 9.16 -6.16
CA ALA A 13 -14.76 7.71 -6.00
C ALA A 13 -13.48 6.96 -6.37
N ILE A 14 -12.86 7.30 -7.52
CA ILE A 14 -11.55 6.74 -7.91
C ILE A 14 -10.48 7.04 -6.86
N ALA A 15 -10.37 8.28 -6.41
CA ALA A 15 -9.36 8.69 -5.45
C ALA A 15 -9.43 7.92 -4.12
N TYR A 16 -10.63 7.59 -3.65
CA TYR A 16 -10.83 6.78 -2.44
C TYR A 16 -10.69 5.27 -2.69
N THR A 17 -10.99 4.80 -3.89
CA THR A 17 -10.86 3.37 -4.23
C THR A 17 -9.40 2.95 -4.41
N VAL A 18 -8.52 3.83 -4.91
CA VAL A 18 -7.12 3.51 -5.21
C VAL A 18 -6.33 3.04 -3.97
N PRO A 19 -6.39 3.71 -2.81
CA PRO A 19 -5.74 3.21 -1.59
C PRO A 19 -6.26 1.85 -1.13
N LEU A 20 -7.57 1.62 -1.24
CA LEU A 20 -8.17 0.33 -0.90
C LEU A 20 -7.70 -0.78 -1.84
N LEU A 21 -7.60 -0.48 -3.13
CA LEU A 21 -7.13 -1.41 -4.14
C LEU A 21 -5.69 -1.87 -3.88
N ILE A 22 -4.77 -0.93 -3.60
CA ILE A 22 -3.37 -1.29 -3.34
C ILE A 22 -3.22 -2.07 -2.04
N THR A 23 -3.99 -1.73 -1.01
CA THR A 23 -4.00 -2.46 0.27
C THR A 23 -4.55 -3.88 0.10
N ALA A 24 -5.65 -4.04 -0.64
CA ALA A 24 -6.21 -5.35 -0.95
C ALA A 24 -5.21 -6.21 -1.76
N LEU A 25 -4.46 -5.58 -2.66
CA LEU A 25 -3.42 -6.27 -3.43
C LEU A 25 -2.28 -6.75 -2.51
N GLY A 26 -1.84 -5.93 -1.56
CA GLY A 26 -0.87 -6.32 -0.54
C GLY A 26 -1.38 -7.51 0.29
N GLY A 27 -2.61 -7.43 0.80
CA GLY A 27 -3.27 -8.54 1.50
C GLY A 27 -3.31 -9.82 0.69
N LEU A 28 -3.57 -9.72 -0.63
CA LEU A 28 -3.58 -10.87 -1.54
C LEU A 28 -2.22 -11.58 -1.61
N TYR A 29 -1.09 -10.85 -1.64
CA TYR A 29 0.24 -11.47 -1.62
C TYR A 29 0.47 -12.26 -0.34
N SER A 30 0.16 -11.67 0.80
CA SER A 30 0.32 -12.30 2.10
C SER A 30 -0.55 -13.54 2.22
N GLU A 31 -1.85 -13.42 1.91
CA GLU A 31 -2.82 -14.51 2.00
C GLU A 31 -2.49 -15.68 1.07
N ARG A 32 -2.04 -15.40 -0.16
CA ARG A 32 -1.59 -16.42 -1.11
C ARG A 32 -0.32 -17.16 -0.68
N SER A 33 0.42 -16.65 0.30
CA SER A 33 1.56 -17.34 0.92
C SER A 33 1.17 -18.22 2.13
N GLY A 34 -0.09 -18.15 2.57
CA GLY A 34 -0.59 -18.83 3.77
C GLY A 34 -0.40 -18.03 5.05
N VAL A 35 -0.12 -16.72 4.96
CA VAL A 35 -0.07 -15.81 6.11
C VAL A 35 -1.13 -14.73 5.93
N VAL A 36 -2.13 -14.67 6.80
CA VAL A 36 -3.16 -13.62 6.76
C VAL A 36 -2.64 -12.37 7.46
N ASN A 37 -2.54 -11.25 6.74
CA ASN A 37 -2.07 -9.98 7.30
C ASN A 37 -3.26 -9.06 7.62
N ILE A 38 -3.78 -9.15 8.83
CA ILE A 38 -4.83 -8.24 9.36
C ILE A 38 -4.22 -6.88 9.77
N GLY A 39 -2.90 -6.79 9.88
CA GLY A 39 -2.17 -5.58 10.27
C GLY A 39 -2.07 -4.49 9.18
N LEU A 40 -2.71 -4.68 8.02
CA LEU A 40 -2.62 -3.76 6.88
C LEU A 40 -3.04 -2.32 7.21
N GLU A 41 -4.06 -2.13 8.06
CA GLU A 41 -4.44 -0.79 8.52
C GLU A 41 -3.31 -0.09 9.26
N GLY A 42 -2.62 -0.81 10.16
CA GLY A 42 -1.47 -0.29 10.89
C GLY A 42 -0.31 0.06 9.96
N LEU A 43 -0.06 -0.77 8.95
CA LEU A 43 0.96 -0.49 7.93
C LEU A 43 0.62 0.77 7.12
N MET A 44 -0.66 0.96 6.75
CA MET A 44 -1.13 2.18 6.12
C MET A 44 -0.93 3.42 7.00
N ILE A 45 -1.23 3.33 8.30
CA ILE A 45 -1.05 4.43 9.25
C ILE A 45 0.43 4.82 9.35
N VAL A 46 1.34 3.84 9.48
CA VAL A 46 2.80 4.06 9.48
C VAL A 46 3.27 4.71 8.17
N GLY A 47 2.80 4.20 7.04
CA GLY A 47 3.12 4.75 5.72
C GLY A 47 2.61 6.19 5.57
N PHE A 48 1.37 6.45 5.97
CA PHE A 48 0.78 7.79 5.95
C PHE A 48 1.56 8.77 6.82
N PHE A 49 1.86 8.40 8.06
CA PHE A 49 2.66 9.23 8.97
C PHE A 49 4.04 9.54 8.37
N THR A 50 4.74 8.52 7.88
CA THR A 50 6.08 8.66 7.32
C THR A 50 6.07 9.57 6.08
N SER A 51 5.14 9.36 5.16
CA SER A 51 5.03 10.22 3.97
C SER A 51 4.71 11.66 4.34
N ALA A 52 3.74 11.88 5.24
CA ALA A 52 3.35 13.22 5.67
C ALA A 52 4.52 13.94 6.35
N PHE A 53 5.24 13.26 7.22
CA PHE A 53 6.39 13.83 7.92
C PHE A 53 7.53 14.19 6.95
N VAL A 54 7.88 13.29 6.04
CA VAL A 54 8.95 13.54 5.04
C VAL A 54 8.57 14.69 4.11
N ILE A 55 7.34 14.70 3.60
CA ILE A 55 6.87 15.78 2.73
C ILE A 55 6.94 17.13 3.46
N SER A 56 6.40 17.22 4.67
CA SER A 56 6.40 18.47 5.44
C SER A 56 7.80 19.03 5.70
N ARG A 57 8.81 18.16 5.77
CA ARG A 57 10.22 18.57 5.98
C ARG A 57 10.96 18.95 4.70
N LEU A 58 10.61 18.29 3.60
CA LEU A 58 11.34 18.43 2.33
C LEU A 58 10.64 19.32 1.30
N GLU A 59 9.37 19.64 1.48
CA GLU A 59 8.60 20.39 0.46
C GLU A 59 9.16 21.78 0.15
N SER A 60 9.78 22.46 1.14
CA SER A 60 10.43 23.76 0.95
C SER A 60 11.75 23.67 0.18
N MET A 61 12.49 22.54 0.35
CA MET A 61 13.80 22.34 -0.27
C MET A 61 13.69 21.66 -1.65
N LEU A 62 12.73 20.75 -1.81
CA LEU A 62 12.57 19.89 -2.99
C LEU A 62 11.11 19.91 -3.49
N PRO A 63 10.60 21.06 -3.96
CA PRO A 63 9.22 21.15 -4.43
C PRO A 63 8.98 20.17 -5.59
N GLY A 64 7.93 19.36 -5.47
CA GLY A 64 7.55 18.36 -6.47
C GLY A 64 8.21 16.98 -6.33
N THR A 65 9.45 16.89 -5.86
CA THR A 65 10.14 15.61 -5.61
C THR A 65 9.91 15.10 -4.19
N ALA A 66 9.63 15.99 -3.23
CA ALA A 66 9.36 15.64 -1.84
C ALA A 66 8.22 14.59 -1.70
N ILE A 67 7.20 14.67 -2.55
CA ILE A 67 6.07 13.74 -2.56
C ILE A 67 6.54 12.32 -2.93
N TRP A 68 7.36 12.19 -3.96
CA TRP A 68 7.86 10.89 -4.40
C TRP A 68 8.83 10.26 -3.40
N LEU A 69 9.68 11.09 -2.78
CA LEU A 69 10.55 10.66 -1.67
C LEU A 69 9.73 10.26 -0.45
N GLY A 70 8.68 11.00 -0.13
CA GLY A 70 7.75 10.67 0.94
C GLY A 70 7.07 9.32 0.71
N LEU A 71 6.60 9.04 -0.50
CA LEU A 71 6.02 7.75 -0.87
C LEU A 71 7.03 6.61 -0.79
N LEU A 72 8.25 6.81 -1.30
CA LEU A 72 9.31 5.81 -1.24
C LEU A 72 9.68 5.45 0.22
N LEU A 73 9.86 6.47 1.08
CA LEU A 73 10.17 6.24 2.48
C LEU A 73 8.99 5.64 3.25
N ALA A 74 7.75 5.95 2.88
CA ALA A 74 6.57 5.31 3.41
C ALA A 74 6.54 3.81 3.09
N MET A 75 6.88 3.42 1.86
CA MET A 75 6.99 2.00 1.47
C MET A 75 8.05 1.28 2.29
N ILE A 76 9.22 1.88 2.47
CA ILE A 76 10.32 1.30 3.28
C ILE A 76 9.88 1.17 4.74
N ALA A 77 9.27 2.20 5.33
CA ALA A 77 8.80 2.18 6.71
C ALA A 77 7.70 1.14 6.92
N GLY A 78 6.74 1.03 6.01
CA GLY A 78 5.70 -0.01 6.02
C GLY A 78 6.30 -1.40 5.94
N ALA A 79 7.23 -1.63 5.00
CA ALA A 79 7.93 -2.91 4.86
C ALA A 79 8.74 -3.28 6.13
N LEU A 80 9.46 -2.34 6.72
CA LEU A 80 10.18 -2.58 7.98
C LEU A 80 9.22 -2.89 9.14
N PHE A 81 8.09 -2.19 9.20
CA PHE A 81 7.09 -2.43 10.25
C PHE A 81 6.37 -3.76 10.05
N SER A 82 6.15 -4.20 8.80
CA SER A 82 5.55 -5.50 8.48
C SER A 82 6.44 -6.68 8.90
N LEU A 83 7.77 -6.47 9.04
CA LEU A 83 8.67 -7.50 9.57
C LEU A 83 8.29 -7.97 10.99
N LEU A 84 7.70 -7.10 11.81
CA LEU A 84 7.21 -7.47 13.15
C LEU A 84 6.11 -8.54 13.04
N HIS A 85 5.16 -8.34 12.10
CA HIS A 85 4.10 -9.32 11.83
C HIS A 85 4.67 -10.60 11.23
N ALA A 86 5.57 -10.49 10.24
CA ALA A 86 6.22 -11.64 9.63
C ALA A 86 6.99 -12.46 10.67
N PHE A 87 7.76 -11.81 11.54
CA PHE A 87 8.50 -12.49 12.60
C PHE A 87 7.58 -13.22 13.57
N ALA A 88 6.52 -12.55 14.04
CA ALA A 88 5.54 -13.17 14.93
C ALA A 88 4.85 -14.38 14.29
N CYS A 89 4.36 -14.24 13.05
CA CYS A 89 3.54 -15.26 12.41
C CYS A 89 4.35 -16.38 11.75
N VAL A 90 5.50 -16.05 11.15
CA VAL A 90 6.30 -17.04 10.39
C VAL A 90 7.34 -17.74 11.27
N THR A 91 8.01 -16.96 12.15
CA THR A 91 9.08 -17.54 13.00
C THR A 91 8.54 -18.07 14.33
N LEU A 92 7.69 -17.30 15.02
CA LEU A 92 7.16 -17.68 16.32
C LEU A 92 5.87 -18.50 16.23
N ASN A 93 5.31 -18.69 15.03
CA ASN A 93 4.02 -19.37 14.80
C ASN A 93 2.87 -18.77 15.64
N ALA A 94 2.91 -17.46 15.89
CA ALA A 94 1.87 -16.78 16.65
C ALA A 94 0.54 -16.74 15.86
N ASN A 95 -0.56 -16.56 16.60
CA ASN A 95 -1.86 -16.37 15.97
C ASN A 95 -1.86 -15.08 15.12
N GLN A 96 -2.15 -15.23 13.81
CA GLN A 96 -2.05 -14.16 12.81
C GLN A 96 -3.05 -13.03 13.10
N VAL A 97 -4.23 -13.35 13.61
CA VAL A 97 -5.26 -12.37 13.97
C VAL A 97 -4.79 -11.51 15.14
N ILE A 98 -4.27 -12.15 16.20
CA ILE A 98 -3.76 -11.45 17.38
C ILE A 98 -2.56 -10.58 17.01
N SER A 99 -1.63 -11.11 16.21
CA SER A 99 -0.48 -10.34 15.74
C SER A 99 -0.89 -9.13 14.88
N GLY A 100 -1.83 -9.31 13.94
CA GLY A 100 -2.32 -8.23 13.10
C GLY A 100 -3.02 -7.11 13.88
N THR A 101 -3.90 -7.48 14.83
CA THR A 101 -4.56 -6.48 15.70
C THR A 101 -3.56 -5.74 16.58
N ALA A 102 -2.55 -6.43 17.12
CA ALA A 102 -1.48 -5.80 17.89
C ALA A 102 -0.68 -4.79 17.05
N ILE A 103 -0.37 -5.13 15.79
CA ILE A 103 0.28 -4.22 14.83
C ILE A 103 -0.57 -2.95 14.60
N ASN A 104 -1.88 -3.10 14.39
CA ASN A 104 -2.78 -1.96 14.19
C ASN A 104 -2.79 -1.03 15.41
N MET A 105 -2.90 -1.58 16.62
CA MET A 105 -2.86 -0.80 17.85
C MET A 105 -1.51 -0.11 18.06
N LEU A 106 -0.41 -0.84 17.84
CA LEU A 106 0.94 -0.30 17.98
C LEU A 106 1.20 0.84 16.99
N ALA A 107 0.81 0.65 15.72
CA ALA A 107 0.95 1.67 14.69
C ALA A 107 0.20 2.95 15.03
N GLY A 108 -1.07 2.83 15.47
CA GLY A 108 -1.87 3.98 15.88
C GLY A 108 -1.26 4.73 17.06
N ALA A 109 -0.87 4.02 18.12
CA ALA A 109 -0.25 4.62 19.31
C ALA A 109 1.10 5.28 18.99
N LEU A 110 1.96 4.57 18.26
CA LEU A 110 3.31 5.02 17.91
C LEU A 110 3.27 6.27 17.02
N THR A 111 2.44 6.29 16.00
CA THR A 111 2.36 7.43 15.07
C THR A 111 1.80 8.68 15.73
N VAL A 112 0.79 8.54 16.59
CA VAL A 112 0.26 9.67 17.38
C VAL A 112 1.31 10.20 18.36
N TYR A 113 2.02 9.31 19.04
CA TYR A 113 3.12 9.70 19.96
C TYR A 113 4.22 10.46 19.20
N LEU A 114 4.69 9.90 18.09
CA LEU A 114 5.73 10.53 17.27
C LEU A 114 5.27 11.87 16.68
N ALA A 115 4.04 11.96 16.19
CA ALA A 115 3.49 13.19 15.66
C ALA A 115 3.50 14.30 16.74
N ARG A 116 3.01 14.01 17.94
CA ARG A 116 3.03 14.97 19.05
C ARG A 116 4.44 15.38 19.49
N HIS A 117 5.34 14.41 19.58
CA HIS A 117 6.72 14.67 19.96
C HIS A 117 7.48 15.55 18.95
N MET A 118 7.24 15.31 17.65
CA MET A 118 7.96 15.97 16.56
C MET A 118 7.36 17.32 16.14
N THR A 119 6.07 17.52 16.32
CA THR A 119 5.36 18.75 15.89
C THR A 119 4.84 19.60 17.05
N GLY A 120 4.83 19.05 18.26
CA GLY A 120 4.26 19.71 19.45
C GLY A 120 2.73 19.69 19.48
N SER A 121 2.05 19.70 18.34
CA SER A 121 0.58 19.74 18.22
C SER A 121 -0.05 18.39 17.85
N GLY A 122 0.74 17.47 17.28
CA GLY A 122 0.24 16.22 16.72
C GLY A 122 -0.28 16.35 15.29
N ASN A 123 -0.31 17.55 14.73
CA ASN A 123 -0.71 17.80 13.35
C ASN A 123 0.52 18.00 12.46
N ILE A 124 0.52 17.33 11.31
CA ILE A 124 1.56 17.52 10.28
C ILE A 124 0.92 18.32 9.15
N LEU A 125 1.39 19.55 8.95
CA LEU A 125 0.91 20.41 7.88
C LEU A 125 1.72 20.13 6.61
N ILE A 126 1.03 19.89 5.50
CA ILE A 126 1.59 19.76 4.15
C ILE A 126 1.01 20.89 3.32
N MET A 127 1.87 21.73 2.75
CA MET A 127 1.46 22.87 1.93
C MET A 127 1.22 22.47 0.47
N ASN A 128 2.03 21.55 -0.04
CA ASN A 128 1.99 21.10 -1.44
C ASN A 128 1.68 19.61 -1.50
N GLY A 129 0.40 19.28 -1.69
CA GLY A 129 -0.06 17.91 -1.92
C GLY A 129 0.00 17.49 -3.40
N LEU A 130 -0.41 16.27 -3.67
CA LEU A 130 -0.59 15.79 -5.04
C LEU A 130 -1.67 16.61 -5.75
N ILE A 131 -1.33 17.20 -6.89
CA ILE A 131 -2.25 17.99 -7.71
C ILE A 131 -2.96 17.05 -8.67
N ARG A 132 -4.28 17.18 -8.77
CA ARG A 132 -5.08 16.50 -9.78
C ARG A 132 -4.80 17.11 -11.16
N ARG A 133 -4.62 16.27 -12.17
CA ARG A 133 -4.36 16.70 -13.54
C ARG A 133 -5.28 15.97 -14.51
N ASN A 134 -5.61 16.66 -15.60
CA ASN A 134 -6.26 16.02 -16.74
C ASN A 134 -5.19 15.40 -17.63
N ILE A 135 -5.42 14.19 -18.11
CA ILE A 135 -4.50 13.55 -19.05
C ILE A 135 -4.80 14.12 -20.44
N PRO A 136 -3.82 14.79 -21.08
CA PRO A 136 -4.00 15.32 -22.42
C PRO A 136 -4.44 14.21 -23.39
N VAL A 137 -5.28 14.54 -24.36
CA VAL A 137 -5.84 13.64 -25.37
C VAL A 137 -6.88 12.65 -24.80
N LEU A 138 -6.58 11.87 -23.76
CA LEU A 138 -7.49 10.87 -23.20
C LEU A 138 -8.70 11.50 -22.48
N SER A 139 -8.53 12.68 -21.87
CA SER A 139 -9.63 13.41 -21.24
C SER A 139 -10.67 13.97 -22.23
N GLN A 140 -10.33 13.99 -23.54
CA GLN A 140 -11.23 14.48 -24.59
C GLN A 140 -12.19 13.40 -25.11
N ILE A 141 -11.98 12.13 -24.77
CA ILE A 141 -12.88 11.03 -25.14
C ILE A 141 -14.22 11.28 -24.47
N PRO A 142 -15.35 11.30 -25.23
CA PRO A 142 -16.66 11.49 -24.62
C PRO A 142 -16.97 10.36 -23.64
N ILE A 143 -17.58 10.70 -22.51
CA ILE A 143 -17.99 9.80 -21.41
C ILE A 143 -16.78 9.22 -20.67
N ILE A 144 -16.01 8.31 -21.27
CA ILE A 144 -14.89 7.61 -20.62
C ILE A 144 -13.77 8.58 -20.23
N GLY A 145 -13.42 9.52 -21.13
CA GLY A 145 -12.39 10.51 -20.89
C GLY A 145 -12.72 11.43 -19.73
N ARG A 146 -13.96 11.87 -19.65
CA ARG A 146 -14.44 12.75 -18.57
C ARG A 146 -14.50 12.04 -17.21
N LEU A 147 -14.81 10.75 -17.17
CA LEU A 147 -14.93 10.01 -15.92
C LEU A 147 -13.56 9.53 -15.41
N PHE A 148 -12.72 8.96 -16.27
CA PHE A 148 -11.50 8.26 -15.82
C PHE A 148 -10.21 9.06 -15.99
N PHE A 149 -10.16 10.04 -16.91
CA PHE A 149 -8.93 10.75 -17.27
C PHE A 149 -8.96 12.23 -16.91
N THR A 150 -10.04 12.69 -16.27
CA THR A 150 -10.19 14.08 -15.81
C THR A 150 -10.00 14.15 -14.30
N GLN A 151 -9.23 15.13 -13.82
CA GLN A 151 -8.96 15.36 -12.39
C GLN A 151 -8.41 14.12 -11.65
N THR A 152 -7.53 13.36 -12.28
CA THR A 152 -6.92 12.18 -11.68
C THR A 152 -5.59 12.48 -11.03
N TYR A 153 -5.22 11.69 -10.01
CA TYR A 153 -3.89 11.73 -9.41
C TYR A 153 -2.91 10.86 -10.20
N ALA A 154 -1.66 11.28 -10.26
CA ALA A 154 -0.60 10.46 -10.88
C ALA A 154 -0.46 9.09 -10.21
N THR A 155 -0.67 9.02 -8.89
CA THR A 155 -0.64 7.77 -8.10
C THR A 155 -1.66 6.74 -8.56
N THR A 156 -2.82 7.15 -9.09
CA THR A 156 -3.83 6.23 -9.66
C THR A 156 -3.22 5.36 -10.76
N TRP A 157 -2.45 5.96 -11.65
CA TRP A 157 -1.81 5.25 -12.77
C TRP A 157 -0.67 4.35 -12.31
N VAL A 158 0.08 4.79 -11.30
CA VAL A 158 1.12 3.97 -10.66
C VAL A 158 0.49 2.72 -10.03
N VAL A 159 -0.61 2.86 -9.30
CA VAL A 159 -1.31 1.74 -8.68
C VAL A 159 -1.89 0.78 -9.72
N LEU A 160 -2.47 1.29 -10.82
CA LEU A 160 -2.94 0.44 -11.92
C LEU A 160 -1.78 -0.33 -12.59
N ALA A 161 -0.63 0.31 -12.78
CA ALA A 161 0.56 -0.36 -13.29
C ALA A 161 1.04 -1.46 -12.32
N ILE A 162 1.09 -1.17 -11.01
CA ILE A 162 1.42 -2.16 -9.97
C ILE A 162 0.44 -3.33 -10.00
N LEU A 163 -0.86 -3.09 -10.18
CA LEU A 163 -1.86 -4.14 -10.29
C LEU A 163 -1.60 -5.07 -11.47
N LEU A 164 -1.29 -4.52 -12.65
CA LEU A 164 -0.99 -5.32 -13.84
C LEU A 164 0.31 -6.13 -13.66
N VAL A 165 1.35 -5.50 -13.11
CA VAL A 165 2.63 -6.18 -12.78
C VAL A 165 2.39 -7.29 -11.75
N SER A 166 1.59 -7.03 -10.73
CA SER A 166 1.27 -8.01 -9.69
C SER A 166 0.47 -9.19 -10.23
N TRP A 167 -0.51 -8.92 -11.11
CA TRP A 167 -1.21 -10.00 -11.81
C TRP A 167 -0.24 -10.87 -12.60
N PHE A 168 0.67 -10.26 -13.35
CA PHE A 168 1.69 -11.00 -14.10
C PHE A 168 2.61 -11.79 -13.18
N LEU A 169 3.13 -11.17 -12.10
CA LEU A 169 4.01 -11.82 -11.13
C LEU A 169 3.35 -13.01 -10.44
N LEU A 170 2.10 -12.85 -9.98
CA LEU A 170 1.39 -13.90 -9.25
C LEU A 170 0.96 -15.07 -10.13
N TYR A 171 0.57 -14.82 -11.39
CA TYR A 171 -0.05 -15.85 -12.22
C TYR A 171 0.80 -16.33 -13.39
N LYS A 172 1.83 -15.58 -13.80
CA LYS A 172 2.63 -15.88 -15.00
C LYS A 172 4.11 -16.11 -14.71
N THR A 173 4.55 -16.04 -13.43
CA THR A 173 5.97 -16.23 -13.09
C THR A 173 6.19 -17.40 -12.13
N PRO A 174 7.42 -17.99 -12.12
CA PRO A 174 7.81 -19.01 -11.14
C PRO A 174 7.72 -18.51 -9.69
N PHE A 175 7.92 -17.21 -9.45
CA PHE A 175 7.76 -16.61 -8.13
C PHE A 175 6.33 -16.77 -7.61
N GLY A 176 5.33 -16.38 -8.40
CA GLY A 176 3.93 -16.50 -8.01
C GLY A 176 3.47 -17.96 -7.85
N LEU A 177 4.02 -18.88 -8.67
CA LEU A 177 3.75 -20.30 -8.52
C LEU A 177 4.27 -20.82 -7.17
N ARG A 178 5.54 -20.52 -6.81
CA ARG A 178 6.15 -20.89 -5.53
C ARG A 178 5.39 -20.27 -4.34
N LEU A 179 5.00 -19.01 -4.46
CA LEU A 179 4.24 -18.32 -3.42
C LEU A 179 2.92 -19.05 -3.12
N ARG A 180 2.13 -19.35 -4.14
CA ARG A 180 0.84 -20.04 -4.02
C ARG A 180 1.03 -21.48 -3.50
N ALA A 181 2.04 -22.19 -3.96
CA ALA A 181 2.37 -23.53 -3.46
C ALA A 181 2.65 -23.51 -1.94
N CYS A 182 3.38 -22.48 -1.45
CA CYS A 182 3.63 -22.30 -0.02
C CYS A 182 2.36 -22.03 0.80
N GLY A 183 1.32 -21.45 0.20
CA GLY A 183 0.04 -21.22 0.85
C GLY A 183 -0.88 -22.45 0.85
N GLU A 184 -0.93 -23.16 -0.28
CA GLU A 184 -1.83 -24.31 -0.46
C GLU A 184 -1.32 -25.56 0.27
N THR A 185 -0.04 -25.91 0.05
CA THR A 185 0.57 -27.14 0.61
C THR A 185 2.03 -26.88 0.99
N PRO A 186 2.30 -26.22 2.12
CA PRO A 186 3.66 -25.85 2.52
C PRO A 186 4.62 -27.04 2.64
N GLN A 187 4.12 -28.21 3.09
CA GLN A 187 4.93 -29.43 3.20
C GLN A 187 5.38 -29.94 1.83
N ALA A 188 4.50 -29.92 0.83
CA ALA A 188 4.85 -30.32 -0.53
C ALA A 188 5.80 -29.31 -1.20
N ALA A 189 5.64 -28.02 -0.93
CA ALA A 189 6.54 -26.98 -1.41
C ALA A 189 7.95 -27.15 -0.82
N ASP A 190 8.06 -27.44 0.48
CA ASP A 190 9.33 -27.70 1.16
C ASP A 190 10.01 -28.95 0.60
N ALA A 191 9.27 -30.05 0.43
CA ALA A 191 9.78 -31.29 -0.18
C ALA A 191 10.28 -31.07 -1.63
N ALA A 192 9.71 -30.09 -2.35
CA ALA A 192 10.19 -29.68 -3.67
C ALA A 192 11.38 -28.69 -3.62
N GLY A 193 11.96 -28.44 -2.45
CA GLY A 193 13.13 -27.56 -2.27
C GLY A 193 12.81 -26.06 -2.22
N ILE A 194 11.53 -25.69 -2.03
CA ILE A 194 11.14 -24.28 -1.90
C ILE A 194 11.23 -23.88 -0.43
N ASN A 195 12.01 -22.85 -0.14
CA ASN A 195 12.10 -22.32 1.23
C ASN A 195 10.83 -21.56 1.60
N VAL A 196 9.90 -22.23 2.30
CA VAL A 196 8.59 -21.70 2.68
C VAL A 196 8.71 -20.46 3.59
N TYR A 197 9.67 -20.46 4.53
CA TYR A 197 9.92 -19.30 5.40
C TYR A 197 10.25 -18.06 4.62
N ARG A 198 11.21 -18.14 3.70
CA ARG A 198 11.62 -17.01 2.85
C ARG A 198 10.46 -16.50 2.00
N MET A 199 9.66 -17.40 1.43
CA MET A 199 8.52 -17.01 0.59
C MET A 199 7.44 -16.27 1.40
N ARG A 200 7.15 -16.73 2.61
CA ARG A 200 6.19 -16.09 3.52
C ARG A 200 6.68 -14.71 3.98
N TYR A 201 7.96 -14.59 4.36
CA TYR A 201 8.55 -13.29 4.70
C TYR A 201 8.47 -12.30 3.54
N LEU A 202 8.83 -12.71 2.33
CA LEU A 202 8.72 -11.88 1.13
C LEU A 202 7.27 -11.46 0.85
N ALA A 203 6.32 -12.36 1.03
CA ALA A 203 4.90 -12.05 0.83
C ALA A 203 4.39 -10.98 1.82
N VAL A 204 4.75 -11.10 3.10
CA VAL A 204 4.38 -10.13 4.12
C VAL A 204 5.10 -8.79 3.93
N LEU A 205 6.35 -8.80 3.43
CA LEU A 205 7.08 -7.58 3.09
C LEU A 205 6.47 -6.82 1.91
N ILE A 206 5.90 -7.54 0.95
CA ILE A 206 5.23 -6.95 -0.22
C ILE A 206 3.83 -6.44 0.16
N SER A 207 3.19 -7.03 1.17
CA SER A 207 1.86 -6.63 1.63
C SER A 207 1.88 -5.28 2.33
#